data_60f3a4ab0748a7df67464e725a224edd
#
_entry.id   60f3a4ab0748a7df67464e725a224edd
#
_cell.length_a   1.000
_cell.length_b   1.000
_cell.length_c   1.000
_cell.angle_alpha   90.00
_cell.angle_beta   90.00
_cell.angle_gamma   90.00
#
_symmetry.space_group_name_H-M   'P 1'
#
loop_
_entity.id
_entity.type
_entity.pdbx_description
1 polymer ?
#
loop_
_entity_poly.entity_id
_entity_poly.type
_entity_poly.pdbx_seq_one_letter_code
_entity_poly.pdbx_strand_id
1 'polypeptide(L)'
;MYTHIEGNIYSIFVPLPDNPLRNLNAYLIKDDKRSLLIDTGFRRDECREALLGGLAELGVSMDNTDICLTHLHSDHTGLAPEIAGPNRKIFMSREDSRRLREFQRSANTHRTEEYTLQGFSLDETAFLRDSPMRKYNSVLPMDNTYVGEGDVLEYGGRRLRVIMTPGHTPGHICLYDPDAKVMFLGDHVLFDITPNITTWLGFSDPLGTYVHSLMDISIFDVRLPLPAHRGVSGTMAERVGKIIEHHGARIREMVGILEKNPKLTAYELSGLMTWRVHGKSPSWADFPLQQKWFAVGETAAHLEYLLVRDRVRRELDNGVYRYYI
;
A
#
# COMPACT_ATOMS: atom_id res chain seq x y z
N MET A 1 17.71 -5.77 14.82
CA MET A 1 18.43 -6.50 13.70
C MET A 1 18.32 -5.66 12.43
N TYR A 2 19.43 -5.40 11.76
CA TYR A 2 19.49 -4.65 10.50
C TYR A 2 20.37 -5.37 9.47
N THR A 3 20.25 -4.93 8.22
CA THR A 3 21.10 -5.37 7.10
C THR A 3 21.73 -4.13 6.47
N HIS A 4 23.05 -4.12 6.29
CA HIS A 4 23.73 -3.11 5.48
C HIS A 4 23.44 -3.41 4.01
N ILE A 5 22.88 -2.42 3.31
CA ILE A 5 22.52 -2.57 1.89
C ILE A 5 23.67 -2.07 1.01
N GLU A 6 23.97 -0.78 1.06
CA GLU A 6 25.05 -0.18 0.28
C GLU A 6 25.38 1.23 0.81
N GLY A 7 26.67 1.53 0.96
CA GLY A 7 27.11 2.84 1.43
C GLY A 7 26.53 3.16 2.80
N ASN A 8 25.68 4.17 2.88
CA ASN A 8 25.00 4.56 4.12
C ASN A 8 23.52 4.16 4.15
N ILE A 9 23.11 3.22 3.30
CA ILE A 9 21.75 2.67 3.29
C ILE A 9 21.71 1.38 4.10
N TYR A 10 20.76 1.30 5.02
CA TYR A 10 20.48 0.14 5.85
C TYR A 10 19.00 -0.23 5.75
N SER A 11 18.68 -1.51 5.88
CA SER A 11 17.33 -2.01 6.07
C SER A 11 17.18 -2.53 7.48
N ILE A 12 16.15 -2.08 8.21
CA ILE A 12 15.79 -2.57 9.53
C ILE A 12 14.58 -3.47 9.36
N PHE A 13 14.70 -4.72 9.81
CA PHE A 13 13.61 -5.68 9.79
C PHE A 13 12.61 -5.35 10.90
N VAL A 14 11.40 -4.93 10.52
CA VAL A 14 10.29 -4.66 11.43
C VAL A 14 9.26 -5.77 11.28
N PRO A 15 9.05 -6.63 12.28
CA PRO A 15 8.08 -7.71 12.19
C PRO A 15 6.67 -7.16 12.10
N LEU A 16 5.80 -7.81 11.35
CA LEU A 16 4.36 -7.53 11.29
C LEU A 16 3.60 -8.76 11.80
N PRO A 17 3.45 -8.92 13.13
CA PRO A 17 2.81 -10.08 13.73
C PRO A 17 1.37 -10.24 13.23
N ASP A 18 0.96 -11.48 13.01
CA ASP A 18 -0.39 -11.86 12.54
C ASP A 18 -0.77 -11.28 11.17
N ASN A 19 0.22 -10.79 10.40
CA ASN A 19 0.01 -10.20 9.08
C ASN A 19 0.68 -11.06 7.98
N PRO A 20 -0.02 -11.34 6.85
CA PRO A 20 0.55 -12.09 5.73
C PRO A 20 1.81 -11.48 5.12
N LEU A 21 2.02 -10.19 5.27
CA LEU A 21 3.22 -9.49 4.81
C LEU A 21 4.48 -9.91 5.57
N ARG A 22 4.36 -10.38 6.82
CA ARG A 22 5.39 -10.88 7.74
C ARG A 22 6.29 -9.80 8.33
N ASN A 23 6.84 -8.92 7.49
CA ASN A 23 7.71 -7.83 7.91
C ASN A 23 7.58 -6.62 6.99
N LEU A 24 7.95 -5.47 7.54
CA LEU A 24 8.30 -4.27 6.80
C LEU A 24 9.85 -4.18 6.76
N ASN A 25 10.40 -3.81 5.62
CA ASN A 25 11.76 -3.33 5.47
C ASN A 25 11.75 -1.82 5.65
N ALA A 26 11.97 -1.33 6.87
CA ALA A 26 12.18 0.09 7.10
C ALA A 26 13.59 0.45 6.66
N TYR A 27 13.73 1.44 5.78
CA TYR A 27 15.05 1.83 5.27
C TYR A 27 15.57 3.05 6.00
N LEU A 28 16.88 3.04 6.29
CA LEU A 28 17.58 4.15 6.89
C LEU A 28 18.68 4.65 5.96
N ILE A 29 18.68 5.94 5.68
CA ILE A 29 19.84 6.64 5.14
C ILE A 29 20.53 7.31 6.33
N LYS A 30 21.63 6.69 6.75
CA LYS A 30 22.40 7.14 7.91
C LYS A 30 23.28 8.34 7.58
N ASP A 31 23.25 9.35 8.46
CA ASP A 31 24.11 10.52 8.39
C ASP A 31 24.44 10.98 9.81
N ASP A 32 25.64 11.53 10.02
CA ASP A 32 26.08 11.98 11.34
C ASP A 32 25.32 13.22 11.83
N LYS A 33 24.79 14.03 10.90
CA LYS A 33 24.02 15.25 11.25
C LYS A 33 22.53 14.99 11.31
N ARG A 34 21.98 14.36 10.26
CA ARG A 34 20.54 14.10 10.13
C ARG A 34 20.29 12.92 9.21
N SER A 35 19.75 11.85 9.78
CA SER A 35 19.35 10.65 9.05
C SER A 35 17.94 10.78 8.49
N LEU A 36 17.61 9.92 7.51
CA LEU A 36 16.26 9.74 7.00
C LEU A 36 15.82 8.29 7.20
N LEU A 37 14.72 8.11 7.92
CA LEU A 37 14.04 6.83 8.07
C LEU A 37 12.86 6.78 7.08
N ILE A 38 12.76 5.71 6.27
CA ILE A 38 11.69 5.50 5.30
C ILE A 38 10.81 4.38 5.83
N ASP A 39 9.54 4.72 6.15
CA ASP A 39 8.51 3.90 6.77
C ASP A 39 8.86 3.40 8.20
N THR A 40 7.85 2.96 8.98
CA THR A 40 8.04 2.77 10.43
C THR A 40 7.49 1.47 11.01
N GLY A 41 6.41 0.90 10.48
CA GLY A 41 5.73 -0.27 11.04
C GLY A 41 4.40 0.05 11.70
N PHE A 42 3.68 -1.00 12.10
CA PHE A 42 2.46 -0.88 12.89
C PHE A 42 2.71 -0.25 14.27
N ARG A 43 1.73 0.43 14.80
CA ARG A 43 1.71 0.88 16.19
C ARG A 43 1.56 -0.31 17.16
N ARG A 44 2.61 -1.12 17.24
CA ARG A 44 2.74 -2.30 18.11
C ARG A 44 4.11 -2.30 18.79
N ASP A 45 4.16 -2.89 19.97
CA ASP A 45 5.41 -2.93 20.76
C ASP A 45 6.49 -3.73 20.02
N GLU A 46 6.14 -4.85 19.39
CA GLU A 46 7.10 -5.67 18.65
C GLU A 46 7.72 -4.91 17.47
N CYS A 47 6.91 -4.09 16.77
CA CYS A 47 7.40 -3.24 15.69
C CYS A 47 8.30 -2.12 16.24
N ARG A 48 7.88 -1.48 17.34
CA ARG A 48 8.62 -0.39 17.99
C ARG A 48 9.98 -0.88 18.50
N GLU A 49 9.99 -1.98 19.23
CA GLU A 49 11.22 -2.55 19.77
C GLU A 49 12.21 -2.95 18.68
N ALA A 50 11.73 -3.59 17.60
CA ALA A 50 12.57 -3.97 16.48
C ALA A 50 13.15 -2.75 15.74
N LEU A 51 12.32 -1.73 15.47
CA LEU A 51 12.74 -0.52 14.76
C LEU A 51 13.73 0.28 15.59
N LEU A 52 13.36 0.63 16.85
CA LEU A 52 14.23 1.44 17.71
C LEU A 52 15.50 0.68 18.12
N GLY A 53 15.41 -0.64 18.34
CA GLY A 53 16.57 -1.49 18.57
C GLY A 53 17.54 -1.49 17.38
N GLY A 54 17.02 -1.61 16.14
CA GLY A 54 17.86 -1.53 14.93
C GLY A 54 18.53 -0.17 14.75
N LEU A 55 17.83 0.93 15.04
CA LEU A 55 18.40 2.28 15.03
C LEU A 55 19.49 2.45 16.08
N ALA A 56 19.26 1.95 17.30
CA ALA A 56 20.24 2.01 18.40
C ALA A 56 21.51 1.20 18.08
N GLU A 57 21.37 0.00 17.50
CA GLU A 57 22.51 -0.81 17.03
C GLU A 57 23.35 -0.07 15.98
N LEU A 58 22.69 0.80 15.17
CA LEU A 58 23.36 1.66 14.19
C LEU A 58 23.89 2.97 14.78
N GLY A 59 23.67 3.22 16.08
CA GLY A 59 24.07 4.47 16.74
C GLY A 59 23.27 5.69 16.27
N VAL A 60 22.01 5.49 15.83
CA VAL A 60 21.13 6.53 15.31
C VAL A 60 20.03 6.84 16.32
N SER A 61 19.86 8.13 16.64
CA SER A 61 18.79 8.63 17.51
C SER A 61 17.67 9.26 16.68
N MET A 62 16.43 9.05 17.10
CA MET A 62 15.26 9.71 16.52
C MET A 62 15.29 11.25 16.69
N ASP A 63 16.05 11.77 17.65
CA ASP A 63 16.26 13.21 17.78
C ASP A 63 17.00 13.82 16.57
N ASN A 64 17.73 13.02 15.82
CA ASN A 64 18.46 13.43 14.61
C ASN A 64 17.97 12.71 13.35
N THR A 65 16.72 12.20 13.35
CA THR A 65 16.18 11.43 12.24
C THR A 65 14.83 11.99 11.79
N ASP A 66 14.77 12.42 10.55
CA ASP A 66 13.50 12.73 9.88
C ASP A 66 12.88 11.44 9.34
N ILE A 67 11.55 11.42 9.13
CA ILE A 67 10.81 10.27 8.63
C ILE A 67 10.24 10.61 7.25
N CYS A 68 10.29 9.68 6.30
CA CYS A 68 9.56 9.76 5.05
C CYS A 68 8.62 8.57 4.95
N LEU A 69 7.33 8.85 4.79
CA LEU A 69 6.27 7.84 4.66
C LEU A 69 5.93 7.67 3.19
N THR A 70 6.09 6.45 2.68
CA THR A 70 5.81 6.16 1.27
C THR A 70 4.33 6.26 0.95
N HIS A 71 3.46 5.86 1.89
CA HIS A 71 2.01 5.93 1.74
C HIS A 71 1.27 5.81 3.09
N LEU A 72 -0.06 5.85 3.05
CA LEU A 72 -0.91 6.02 4.25
C LEU A 72 -1.18 4.73 5.05
N HIS A 73 -0.85 3.53 4.58
CA HIS A 73 -1.18 2.30 5.29
C HIS A 73 -0.50 2.22 6.67
N SER A 74 -1.16 1.52 7.59
CA SER A 74 -0.78 1.52 9.00
C SER A 74 0.54 0.82 9.30
N ASP A 75 0.95 -0.13 8.48
CA ASP A 75 2.26 -0.79 8.58
C ASP A 75 3.43 0.09 8.10
N HIS A 76 3.14 1.22 7.48
CA HIS A 76 4.13 2.24 7.11
C HIS A 76 4.09 3.44 8.06
N THR A 77 2.88 3.87 8.44
CA THR A 77 2.66 5.11 9.21
C THR A 77 2.52 4.92 10.72
N GLY A 78 2.26 3.69 11.17
CA GLY A 78 1.74 3.41 12.52
C GLY A 78 2.56 4.00 13.65
N LEU A 79 3.87 3.83 13.62
CA LEU A 79 4.76 4.34 14.67
C LEU A 79 5.20 5.79 14.48
N ALA A 80 5.09 6.35 13.27
CA ALA A 80 5.70 7.64 12.94
C ALA A 80 5.39 8.76 13.96
N PRO A 81 4.13 9.01 14.39
CA PRO A 81 3.86 10.09 15.33
C PRO A 81 4.39 9.85 16.76
N GLU A 82 4.64 8.59 17.13
CA GLU A 82 5.13 8.23 18.47
C GLU A 82 6.65 8.27 18.58
N ILE A 83 7.36 7.99 17.48
CA ILE A 83 8.82 7.91 17.48
C ILE A 83 9.49 9.16 16.93
N ALA A 84 8.76 10.03 16.23
CA ALA A 84 9.31 11.26 15.71
C ALA A 84 9.83 12.14 16.85
N GLY A 85 11.13 12.48 16.81
CA GLY A 85 11.74 13.38 17.78
C GLY A 85 11.20 14.81 17.66
N PRO A 86 11.38 15.65 18.67
CA PRO A 86 10.95 17.04 18.63
C PRO A 86 11.65 17.78 17.48
N ASN A 87 10.89 18.60 16.77
CA ASN A 87 11.37 19.37 15.60
C ASN A 87 11.90 18.52 14.43
N ARG A 88 11.48 17.25 14.35
CA ARG A 88 11.77 16.40 13.20
C ARG A 88 10.65 16.49 12.18
N LYS A 89 11.01 16.29 10.90
CA LYS A 89 10.04 16.31 9.81
C LYS A 89 9.49 14.91 9.59
N ILE A 90 8.20 14.84 9.31
CA ILE A 90 7.54 13.65 8.77
C ILE A 90 7.10 14.02 7.35
N PHE A 91 7.81 13.53 6.35
CA PHE A 91 7.47 13.75 4.95
C PHE A 91 6.40 12.77 4.51
N MET A 92 5.42 13.26 3.80
CA MET A 92 4.34 12.45 3.22
C MET A 92 3.68 13.22 2.08
N SER A 93 3.10 12.52 1.09
CA SER A 93 2.31 13.19 0.08
C SER A 93 1.10 13.91 0.69
N ARG A 94 0.71 15.04 0.11
CA ARG A 94 -0.48 15.79 0.57
C ARG A 94 -1.75 14.95 0.49
N GLU A 95 -1.91 14.15 -0.57
CA GLU A 95 -3.11 13.36 -0.81
C GLU A 95 -3.27 12.25 0.25
N ASP A 96 -2.23 11.46 0.50
CA ASP A 96 -2.29 10.41 1.50
C ASP A 96 -2.40 10.97 2.92
N SER A 97 -1.73 12.09 3.21
CA SER A 97 -1.88 12.79 4.48
C SER A 97 -3.32 13.27 4.73
N ARG A 98 -4.00 13.81 3.69
CA ARG A 98 -5.40 14.21 3.77
C ARG A 98 -6.29 13.02 4.07
N ARG A 99 -6.12 11.92 3.32
CA ARG A 99 -6.91 10.68 3.48
C ARG A 99 -6.70 10.03 4.83
N LEU A 100 -5.47 9.99 5.32
CA LEU A 100 -5.17 9.47 6.65
C LEU A 100 -5.96 10.23 7.73
N ARG A 101 -6.02 11.57 7.66
CA ARG A 101 -6.84 12.39 8.57
C ARG A 101 -8.34 12.12 8.42
N GLU A 102 -8.83 11.95 7.19
CA GLU A 102 -10.23 11.62 6.93
C GLU A 102 -10.62 10.26 7.54
N PHE A 103 -9.79 9.23 7.35
CA PHE A 103 -10.02 7.91 7.95
C PHE A 103 -10.08 7.92 9.47
N GLN A 104 -9.29 8.75 10.10
CA GLN A 104 -9.28 8.83 11.56
C GLN A 104 -10.49 9.62 12.10
N ARG A 105 -11.02 10.57 11.34
CA ARG A 105 -12.19 11.40 11.71
C ARG A 105 -13.52 10.71 11.45
N SER A 106 -13.66 10.00 10.34
CA SER A 106 -14.94 9.51 9.81
C SER A 106 -15.47 8.23 10.45
N ALA A 107 -14.85 7.71 11.51
CA ALA A 107 -15.24 6.44 12.14
C ALA A 107 -15.57 5.30 11.13
N ASN A 108 -15.07 5.37 9.90
CA ASN A 108 -15.30 4.42 8.79
C ASN A 108 -16.76 4.33 8.26
N THR A 109 -17.65 5.28 8.55
CA THR A 109 -19.02 5.24 8.02
C THR A 109 -19.05 5.16 6.50
N HIS A 110 -18.26 5.98 5.80
CA HIS A 110 -18.18 5.94 4.34
C HIS A 110 -17.68 4.62 3.77
N ARG A 111 -16.75 3.96 4.45
CA ARG A 111 -16.29 2.63 4.02
C ARG A 111 -17.37 1.56 4.19
N THR A 112 -18.15 1.63 5.27
CA THR A 112 -19.27 0.71 5.48
C THR A 112 -20.30 0.84 4.36
N GLU A 113 -20.66 2.07 3.99
CA GLU A 113 -21.57 2.33 2.87
C GLU A 113 -21.01 1.79 1.54
N GLU A 114 -19.76 2.07 1.24
CA GLU A 114 -19.10 1.59 0.02
C GLU A 114 -19.12 0.06 -0.08
N TYR A 115 -18.77 -0.65 1.00
CA TYR A 115 -18.78 -2.12 0.99
C TYR A 115 -20.19 -2.71 0.93
N THR A 116 -21.17 -2.06 1.54
CA THR A 116 -22.59 -2.45 1.38
C THR A 116 -23.01 -2.35 -0.09
N LEU A 117 -22.63 -1.26 -0.77
CA LEU A 117 -22.88 -1.10 -2.21
C LEU A 117 -22.23 -2.20 -3.06
N GLN A 118 -21.09 -2.76 -2.62
CA GLN A 118 -20.40 -3.85 -3.30
C GLN A 118 -20.96 -5.24 -2.97
N GLY A 119 -21.97 -5.36 -2.09
CA GLY A 119 -22.69 -6.59 -1.78
C GLY A 119 -22.32 -7.26 -0.46
N PHE A 120 -21.54 -6.63 0.43
CA PHE A 120 -21.39 -7.12 1.81
C PHE A 120 -22.70 -6.98 2.59
N SER A 121 -22.96 -7.94 3.46
CA SER A 121 -24.05 -7.83 4.43
C SER A 121 -23.77 -6.76 5.50
N LEU A 122 -24.81 -6.29 6.17
CA LEU A 122 -24.66 -5.32 7.26
C LEU A 122 -23.82 -5.87 8.43
N ASP A 123 -23.93 -7.16 8.73
CA ASP A 123 -23.17 -7.81 9.80
C ASP A 123 -21.67 -7.88 9.44
N GLU A 124 -21.34 -8.23 8.19
CA GLU A 124 -19.96 -8.25 7.71
C GLU A 124 -19.34 -6.85 7.71
N THR A 125 -20.09 -5.84 7.29
CA THR A 125 -19.60 -4.44 7.32
C THR A 125 -19.43 -3.92 8.74
N ALA A 126 -20.31 -4.29 9.68
CA ALA A 126 -20.17 -3.96 11.10
C ALA A 126 -18.89 -4.59 11.70
N PHE A 127 -18.62 -5.85 11.42
CA PHE A 127 -17.40 -6.53 11.86
C PHE A 127 -16.13 -5.83 11.32
N LEU A 128 -16.12 -5.44 10.05
CA LEU A 128 -14.99 -4.75 9.43
C LEU A 128 -14.79 -3.35 10.02
N ARG A 129 -15.90 -2.62 10.29
CA ARG A 129 -15.87 -1.32 10.95
C ARG A 129 -15.24 -1.40 12.34
N ASP A 130 -15.59 -2.42 13.11
CA ASP A 130 -15.18 -2.58 14.50
C ASP A 130 -13.91 -3.46 14.64
N SER A 131 -13.19 -3.66 13.53
CA SER A 131 -11.99 -4.51 13.47
C SER A 131 -10.95 -4.14 14.53
N PRO A 132 -10.44 -5.11 15.32
CA PRO A 132 -9.37 -4.89 16.31
C PRO A 132 -8.08 -4.36 15.69
N MET A 133 -7.88 -4.54 14.38
CA MET A 133 -6.67 -4.08 13.68
C MET A 133 -6.54 -2.55 13.66
N ARG A 134 -7.65 -1.81 13.88
CA ARG A 134 -7.63 -0.33 13.93
C ARG A 134 -6.72 0.24 15.01
N LYS A 135 -6.50 -0.49 16.10
CA LYS A 135 -5.60 -0.07 17.18
C LYS A 135 -4.14 0.07 16.74
N TYR A 136 -3.78 -0.53 15.59
CA TYR A 136 -2.43 -0.48 15.04
C TYR A 136 -2.20 0.69 14.09
N ASN A 137 -3.26 1.45 13.78
CA ASN A 137 -3.14 2.66 12.97
C ASN A 137 -2.37 3.74 13.74
N SER A 138 -1.72 4.62 12.99
CA SER A 138 -1.12 5.83 13.53
C SER A 138 -2.16 6.69 14.26
N VAL A 139 -1.73 7.40 15.29
CA VAL A 139 -2.57 8.38 15.99
C VAL A 139 -2.38 9.77 15.39
N LEU A 140 -3.40 10.62 15.52
CA LEU A 140 -3.30 12.02 15.14
C LEU A 140 -3.26 12.92 16.40
N PRO A 141 -2.76 14.15 16.29
CA PRO A 141 -2.28 14.79 15.06
C PRO A 141 -0.88 14.32 14.65
N MET A 142 -0.64 14.25 13.33
CA MET A 142 0.67 14.08 12.74
C MET A 142 0.96 15.32 11.88
N ASP A 143 1.98 16.08 12.25
CA ASP A 143 2.37 17.27 11.51
C ASP A 143 3.29 16.89 10.34
N ASN A 144 2.69 16.82 9.15
CA ASN A 144 3.38 16.38 7.96
C ASN A 144 3.96 17.54 7.16
N THR A 145 5.23 17.42 6.78
CA THR A 145 5.83 18.20 5.70
C THR A 145 5.45 17.54 4.37
N TYR A 146 4.69 18.26 3.54
CA TYR A 146 4.23 17.70 2.27
C TYR A 146 5.34 17.64 1.23
N VAL A 147 5.34 16.53 0.50
CA VAL A 147 6.18 16.31 -0.67
C VAL A 147 5.33 15.88 -1.87
N GLY A 148 5.85 16.14 -3.07
CA GLY A 148 5.18 15.85 -4.34
C GLY A 148 6.17 15.51 -5.44
N GLU A 149 5.66 15.35 -6.67
CA GLU A 149 6.45 14.99 -7.84
C GLU A 149 7.62 15.94 -8.06
N GLY A 150 8.82 15.36 -8.15
CA GLY A 150 10.05 16.08 -8.45
C GLY A 150 10.73 16.77 -7.27
N ASP A 151 10.10 16.81 -6.08
CA ASP A 151 10.76 17.29 -4.87
C ASP A 151 12.03 16.46 -4.58
N VAL A 152 13.04 17.09 -3.99
CA VAL A 152 14.30 16.42 -3.66
C VAL A 152 14.55 16.47 -2.16
N LEU A 153 14.76 15.30 -1.55
CA LEU A 153 15.18 15.14 -0.17
C LEU A 153 16.69 14.88 -0.13
N GLU A 154 17.43 15.72 0.57
CA GLU A 154 18.90 15.61 0.66
C GLU A 154 19.32 15.07 2.03
N TYR A 155 19.83 13.84 2.07
CA TYR A 155 20.25 13.13 3.29
C TYR A 155 21.50 12.27 3.03
N GLY A 156 22.46 12.34 3.92
CA GLY A 156 23.65 11.49 3.85
C GLY A 156 24.43 11.62 2.55
N GLY A 157 24.48 12.84 1.97
CA GLY A 157 25.13 13.11 0.70
C GLY A 157 24.38 12.58 -0.52
N ARG A 158 23.15 12.06 -0.35
CA ARG A 158 22.28 11.59 -1.44
C ARG A 158 21.21 12.60 -1.78
N ARG A 159 20.76 12.58 -3.02
CA ARG A 159 19.67 13.40 -3.54
C ARG A 159 18.53 12.47 -3.98
N LEU A 160 17.52 12.34 -3.13
CA LEU A 160 16.38 11.47 -3.36
C LEU A 160 15.26 12.26 -4.03
N ARG A 161 15.01 11.98 -5.30
CA ARG A 161 13.89 12.56 -6.02
C ARG A 161 12.60 11.82 -5.64
N VAL A 162 11.58 12.57 -5.25
CA VAL A 162 10.23 12.06 -5.01
C VAL A 162 9.57 11.79 -6.37
N ILE A 163 9.06 10.58 -6.54
CA ILE A 163 8.29 10.15 -7.71
C ILE A 163 6.90 9.78 -7.22
N MET A 164 5.88 10.47 -7.71
CA MET A 164 4.50 10.11 -7.41
C MET A 164 4.12 8.82 -8.14
N THR A 165 3.65 7.84 -7.41
CA THR A 165 3.26 6.51 -7.94
C THR A 165 1.86 6.11 -7.43
N PRO A 166 0.81 6.92 -7.74
CA PRO A 166 -0.53 6.65 -7.28
C PRO A 166 -1.10 5.35 -7.84
N GLY A 167 -2.04 4.76 -7.11
CA GLY A 167 -2.74 3.53 -7.49
C GLY A 167 -2.97 2.60 -6.30
N HIS A 168 -1.91 2.06 -5.68
CA HIS A 168 -2.01 1.30 -4.43
C HIS A 168 -2.65 2.17 -3.32
N THR A 169 -2.15 3.37 -3.15
CA THR A 169 -2.87 4.49 -2.53
C THR A 169 -2.88 5.68 -3.47
N PRO A 170 -3.82 6.63 -3.31
CA PRO A 170 -3.89 7.80 -4.19
C PRO A 170 -2.69 8.74 -4.11
N GLY A 171 -1.94 8.71 -3.01
CA GLY A 171 -0.78 9.56 -2.80
C GLY A 171 0.52 8.79 -2.58
N HIS A 172 0.60 7.53 -3.00
CA HIS A 172 1.83 6.73 -2.89
C HIS A 172 3.02 7.43 -3.56
N ILE A 173 4.21 7.35 -2.94
CA ILE A 173 5.46 7.86 -3.49
C ILE A 173 6.56 6.79 -3.46
N CYS A 174 7.42 6.85 -4.46
CA CYS A 174 8.75 6.22 -4.45
C CYS A 174 9.83 7.30 -4.25
N LEU A 175 11.00 6.92 -3.76
CA LEU A 175 12.17 7.79 -3.69
C LEU A 175 13.27 7.23 -4.58
N TYR A 176 13.79 8.05 -5.50
CA TYR A 176 14.81 7.65 -6.45
C TYR A 176 16.11 8.45 -6.25
N ASP A 177 17.21 7.73 -6.04
CA ASP A 177 18.57 8.25 -6.05
C ASP A 177 19.16 8.02 -7.45
N PRO A 178 19.24 9.04 -8.32
CA PRO A 178 19.72 8.87 -9.70
C PRO A 178 21.22 8.59 -9.79
N ASP A 179 22.01 9.06 -8.83
CA ASP A 179 23.46 8.89 -8.84
C ASP A 179 23.85 7.45 -8.48
N ALA A 180 23.15 6.84 -7.52
CA ALA A 180 23.35 5.46 -7.12
C ALA A 180 22.43 4.46 -7.86
N LYS A 181 21.44 4.94 -8.62
CA LYS A 181 20.39 4.13 -9.29
C LYS A 181 19.64 3.24 -8.30
N VAL A 182 19.32 3.78 -7.13
CA VAL A 182 18.57 3.13 -6.04
C VAL A 182 17.17 3.69 -6.01
N MET A 183 16.16 2.81 -5.89
CA MET A 183 14.78 3.25 -5.73
C MET A 183 14.13 2.56 -4.53
N PHE A 184 13.65 3.37 -3.58
CA PHE A 184 12.78 2.91 -2.49
C PHE A 184 11.37 2.88 -3.01
N LEU A 185 10.79 1.69 -3.04
CA LEU A 185 9.58 1.41 -3.82
C LEU A 185 8.29 1.46 -2.99
N GLY A 186 8.38 1.50 -1.66
CA GLY A 186 7.20 1.28 -0.84
C GLY A 186 6.47 0.01 -1.26
N ASP A 187 5.16 0.11 -1.39
CA ASP A 187 4.29 -0.96 -1.88
C ASP A 187 3.92 -0.84 -3.36
N HIS A 188 4.63 0.01 -4.11
CA HIS A 188 4.36 0.15 -5.54
C HIS A 188 4.80 -1.08 -6.34
N VAL A 189 6.00 -1.62 -6.06
CA VAL A 189 6.49 -2.87 -6.66
C VAL A 189 7.00 -3.79 -5.57
N LEU A 190 6.33 -4.92 -5.38
CA LEU A 190 6.73 -6.01 -4.50
C LEU A 190 7.06 -7.24 -5.34
N PHE A 191 8.14 -7.97 -5.02
CA PHE A 191 8.65 -9.02 -5.90
C PHE A 191 7.97 -10.39 -5.69
N ASP A 192 7.66 -10.74 -4.46
CA ASP A 192 7.09 -12.06 -4.12
C ASP A 192 5.55 -12.06 -4.04
N ILE A 193 4.95 -10.88 -3.90
CA ILE A 193 3.50 -10.69 -3.80
C ILE A 193 3.07 -9.54 -4.71
N THR A 194 1.81 -9.56 -5.16
CA THR A 194 1.25 -8.45 -5.92
C THR A 194 0.60 -7.46 -4.94
N PRO A 195 0.92 -6.16 -5.02
CA PRO A 195 0.24 -5.15 -4.23
C PRO A 195 -1.28 -5.18 -4.44
N ASN A 196 -2.04 -5.09 -3.36
CA ASN A 196 -3.50 -5.02 -3.46
C ASN A 196 -3.91 -3.62 -3.95
N ILE A 197 -4.71 -3.56 -4.99
CA ILE A 197 -5.30 -2.32 -5.52
C ILE A 197 -6.78 -2.33 -5.19
N THR A 198 -7.24 -1.32 -4.45
CA THR A 198 -8.64 -1.20 -4.02
C THR A 198 -9.24 0.13 -4.47
N THR A 199 -10.55 0.26 -4.35
CA THR A 199 -11.26 1.53 -4.57
C THR A 199 -11.00 2.52 -3.45
N TRP A 200 -11.05 3.81 -3.80
CA TRP A 200 -10.88 4.92 -2.87
C TRP A 200 -11.93 6.00 -3.17
N LEU A 201 -12.64 6.45 -2.17
CA LEU A 201 -13.64 7.51 -2.33
C LEU A 201 -13.03 8.75 -3.02
N GLY A 202 -13.64 9.18 -4.14
CA GLY A 202 -13.18 10.34 -4.89
C GLY A 202 -11.84 10.16 -5.64
N PHE A 203 -11.43 8.90 -5.87
CA PHE A 203 -10.27 8.57 -6.69
C PHE A 203 -10.70 7.51 -7.72
N SER A 204 -10.96 7.95 -8.94
CA SER A 204 -11.42 7.08 -10.02
C SER A 204 -10.29 6.27 -10.65
N ASP A 205 -10.65 5.09 -11.17
CA ASP A 205 -9.75 4.18 -11.88
C ASP A 205 -8.41 3.90 -11.17
N PRO A 206 -8.43 3.41 -9.91
CA PRO A 206 -7.20 3.16 -9.18
C PRO A 206 -6.28 2.14 -9.88
N LEU A 207 -6.86 1.12 -10.52
CA LEU A 207 -6.08 0.13 -11.26
C LEU A 207 -5.44 0.72 -12.52
N GLY A 208 -6.17 1.51 -13.30
CA GLY A 208 -5.59 2.17 -14.49
C GLY A 208 -4.49 3.15 -14.11
N THR A 209 -4.70 3.91 -13.03
CA THR A 209 -3.67 4.79 -12.46
C THR A 209 -2.44 4.01 -11.99
N TYR A 210 -2.63 2.89 -11.30
CA TYR A 210 -1.54 2.02 -10.87
C TYR A 210 -0.71 1.47 -12.03
N VAL A 211 -1.39 0.95 -13.07
CA VAL A 211 -0.73 0.44 -14.28
C VAL A 211 0.06 1.57 -14.98
N HIS A 212 -0.50 2.78 -15.04
CA HIS A 212 0.20 3.93 -15.58
C HIS A 212 1.46 4.28 -14.79
N SER A 213 1.34 4.35 -13.46
CA SER A 213 2.48 4.58 -12.56
C SER A 213 3.56 3.49 -12.68
N LEU A 214 3.18 2.21 -12.88
CA LEU A 214 4.13 1.13 -13.16
C LEU A 214 4.89 1.35 -14.47
N MET A 215 4.22 1.84 -15.50
CA MET A 215 4.85 2.17 -16.78
C MET A 215 5.80 3.37 -16.65
N ASP A 216 5.38 4.40 -15.90
CA ASP A 216 6.19 5.60 -15.67
C ASP A 216 7.49 5.28 -14.92
N ILE A 217 7.44 4.42 -13.88
CA ILE A 217 8.66 4.08 -13.15
C ILE A 217 9.59 3.15 -13.96
N SER A 218 9.09 2.46 -14.97
CA SER A 218 9.89 1.55 -15.81
C SER A 218 10.94 2.26 -16.67
N ILE A 219 10.80 3.58 -16.86
CA ILE A 219 11.78 4.39 -17.60
C ILE A 219 13.05 4.69 -16.78
N PHE A 220 13.00 4.55 -15.45
CA PHE A 220 14.15 4.82 -14.60
C PHE A 220 15.17 3.67 -14.65
N ASP A 221 16.44 4.04 -14.70
CA ASP A 221 17.53 3.08 -14.62
C ASP A 221 17.76 2.69 -13.15
N VAL A 222 17.01 1.68 -12.69
CA VAL A 222 17.06 1.18 -11.32
C VAL A 222 17.94 -0.07 -11.24
N ARG A 223 19.11 0.08 -10.65
CA ARG A 223 20.03 -1.02 -10.37
C ARG A 223 19.65 -1.76 -9.08
N LEU A 224 19.22 -1.01 -8.07
CA LEU A 224 18.92 -1.53 -6.74
C LEU A 224 17.49 -1.12 -6.33
N PRO A 225 16.49 -1.98 -6.57
CA PRO A 225 15.14 -1.78 -6.09
C PRO A 225 15.03 -2.18 -4.62
N LEU A 226 14.39 -1.36 -3.81
CA LEU A 226 14.20 -1.53 -2.37
C LEU A 226 12.71 -1.55 -2.01
N PRO A 227 12.05 -2.73 -2.07
CA PRO A 227 10.63 -2.89 -1.75
C PRO A 227 10.39 -2.86 -0.23
N ALA A 228 9.22 -2.40 0.18
CA ALA A 228 8.88 -2.33 1.60
C ALA A 228 8.64 -3.72 2.24
N HIS A 229 8.28 -4.73 1.46
CA HIS A 229 8.01 -6.07 1.98
C HIS A 229 8.79 -7.14 1.23
N ARG A 230 9.20 -8.20 1.96
CA ARG A 230 9.90 -9.37 1.42
C ARG A 230 11.27 -9.02 0.83
N GLY A 231 11.73 -9.87 -0.09
CA GLY A 231 13.00 -9.73 -0.79
C GLY A 231 12.83 -9.29 -2.24
N VAL A 232 13.96 -9.19 -2.93
CA VAL A 232 14.03 -8.91 -4.37
C VAL A 232 14.38 -10.19 -5.11
N SER A 233 13.63 -10.50 -6.16
CA SER A 233 13.90 -11.63 -7.07
C SER A 233 13.75 -11.18 -8.53
N GLY A 234 14.80 -11.33 -9.32
CA GLY A 234 14.85 -10.85 -10.71
C GLY A 234 15.04 -9.34 -10.83
N THR A 235 14.70 -8.79 -11.97
CA THR A 235 14.81 -7.36 -12.27
C THR A 235 13.50 -6.61 -12.03
N MET A 236 13.61 -5.29 -11.84
CA MET A 236 12.42 -4.43 -11.70
C MET A 236 11.55 -4.49 -12.95
N ALA A 237 12.14 -4.45 -14.14
CA ALA A 237 11.40 -4.50 -15.41
C ALA A 237 10.61 -5.81 -15.59
N GLU A 238 11.23 -6.96 -15.28
CA GLU A 238 10.55 -8.27 -15.29
C GLU A 238 9.39 -8.30 -14.30
N ARG A 239 9.61 -7.71 -13.10
CA ARG A 239 8.55 -7.69 -12.07
C ARG A 239 7.38 -6.82 -12.45
N VAL A 240 7.63 -5.62 -12.98
CA VAL A 240 6.59 -4.72 -13.50
C VAL A 240 5.77 -5.44 -14.58
N GLY A 241 6.42 -6.10 -15.54
CA GLY A 241 5.72 -6.89 -16.57
C GLY A 241 4.81 -7.96 -15.98
N LYS A 242 5.29 -8.72 -14.97
CA LYS A 242 4.50 -9.76 -14.29
C LYS A 242 3.30 -9.19 -13.52
N ILE A 243 3.44 -8.01 -12.90
CA ILE A 243 2.32 -7.35 -12.21
C ILE A 243 1.25 -6.92 -13.22
N ILE A 244 1.63 -6.30 -14.33
CA ILE A 244 0.69 -5.89 -15.39
C ILE A 244 -0.02 -7.11 -15.97
N GLU A 245 0.72 -8.19 -16.25
CA GLU A 245 0.15 -9.45 -16.74
C GLU A 245 -0.84 -10.06 -15.74
N HIS A 246 -0.52 -10.05 -14.45
CA HIS A 246 -1.41 -10.50 -13.38
C HIS A 246 -2.76 -9.76 -13.42
N HIS A 247 -2.76 -8.44 -13.44
CA HIS A 247 -4.00 -7.66 -13.52
C HIS A 247 -4.75 -7.91 -14.83
N GLY A 248 -4.04 -8.07 -15.95
CA GLY A 248 -4.64 -8.47 -17.22
C GLY A 248 -5.33 -9.84 -17.17
N ALA A 249 -4.73 -10.81 -16.48
CA ALA A 249 -5.34 -12.12 -16.26
C ALA A 249 -6.59 -12.03 -15.38
N ARG A 250 -6.55 -11.24 -14.29
CA ARG A 250 -7.71 -10.98 -13.43
C ARG A 250 -8.87 -10.36 -14.20
N ILE A 251 -8.59 -9.38 -15.07
CA ILE A 251 -9.60 -8.76 -15.94
C ILE A 251 -10.24 -9.79 -16.87
N ARG A 252 -9.44 -10.64 -17.52
CA ARG A 252 -9.98 -11.70 -18.42
C ARG A 252 -10.86 -12.70 -17.68
N GLU A 253 -10.44 -13.15 -16.49
CA GLU A 253 -11.22 -14.04 -15.63
C GLU A 253 -12.57 -13.41 -15.27
N MET A 254 -12.56 -12.16 -14.84
CA MET A 254 -13.74 -11.38 -14.44
C MET A 254 -14.74 -11.22 -15.60
N VAL A 255 -14.27 -10.82 -16.78
CA VAL A 255 -15.08 -10.70 -17.99
C VAL A 255 -15.72 -12.04 -18.34
N GLY A 256 -14.95 -13.13 -18.36
CA GLY A 256 -15.48 -14.46 -18.67
C GLY A 256 -16.50 -15.00 -17.66
N ILE A 257 -16.46 -14.54 -16.39
CA ILE A 257 -17.48 -14.85 -15.40
C ILE A 257 -18.75 -14.02 -15.65
N LEU A 258 -18.63 -12.72 -15.89
CA LEU A 258 -19.76 -11.82 -16.14
C LEU A 258 -20.53 -12.17 -17.42
N GLU A 259 -19.85 -12.64 -18.46
CA GLU A 259 -20.50 -13.14 -19.69
C GLU A 259 -21.48 -14.30 -19.42
N LYS A 260 -21.17 -15.14 -18.43
CA LYS A 260 -21.98 -16.31 -18.05
C LYS A 260 -22.98 -16.01 -16.93
N ASN A 261 -22.72 -15.00 -16.12
CA ASN A 261 -23.49 -14.66 -14.93
C ASN A 261 -23.75 -13.15 -14.93
N PRO A 262 -24.75 -12.67 -15.64
CA PRO A 262 -25.07 -11.24 -15.69
C PRO A 262 -25.58 -10.73 -14.32
N LYS A 263 -25.30 -9.46 -14.06
CA LYS A 263 -25.79 -8.72 -12.88
C LYS A 263 -25.29 -9.24 -11.52
N LEU A 264 -23.99 -9.55 -11.43
CA LEU A 264 -23.35 -9.87 -10.15
C LEU A 264 -22.95 -8.60 -9.39
N THR A 265 -23.01 -8.66 -8.04
CA THR A 265 -22.28 -7.70 -7.19
C THR A 265 -20.77 -7.99 -7.22
N ALA A 266 -19.93 -7.06 -6.76
CA ALA A 266 -18.51 -7.33 -6.65
C ALA A 266 -18.22 -8.48 -5.66
N TYR A 267 -19.03 -8.60 -4.60
CA TYR A 267 -18.92 -9.69 -3.62
C TYR A 267 -19.22 -11.05 -4.27
N GLU A 268 -20.33 -11.18 -5.02
CA GLU A 268 -20.71 -12.40 -5.73
C GLU A 268 -19.66 -12.77 -6.79
N LEU A 269 -19.20 -11.78 -7.57
CA LEU A 269 -18.16 -11.98 -8.58
C LEU A 269 -16.85 -12.45 -7.94
N SER A 270 -16.43 -11.85 -6.82
CA SER A 270 -15.27 -12.29 -6.07
C SER A 270 -15.36 -13.75 -5.63
N GLY A 271 -16.57 -14.19 -5.26
CA GLY A 271 -16.84 -15.57 -4.87
C GLY A 271 -16.66 -16.60 -6.00
N LEU A 272 -16.76 -16.15 -7.26
CA LEU A 272 -16.58 -16.98 -8.45
C LEU A 272 -15.16 -16.89 -9.03
N MET A 273 -14.35 -15.92 -8.59
CA MET A 273 -12.97 -15.75 -9.05
C MET A 273 -12.01 -16.68 -8.29
N THR A 274 -10.85 -16.93 -8.88
CA THR A 274 -9.81 -17.77 -8.30
C THR A 274 -8.92 -16.95 -7.35
N TRP A 275 -8.80 -17.39 -6.10
CA TRP A 275 -7.93 -16.76 -5.10
C TRP A 275 -6.95 -17.76 -4.51
N ARG A 276 -5.76 -17.28 -4.14
CA ARG A 276 -4.77 -18.05 -3.38
C ARG A 276 -4.49 -17.36 -2.04
N VAL A 277 -4.81 -18.06 -0.96
CA VAL A 277 -4.51 -17.61 0.41
C VAL A 277 -3.50 -18.57 1.02
N HIS A 278 -2.34 -18.09 1.38
CA HIS A 278 -1.25 -18.91 1.93
C HIS A 278 -0.92 -20.16 1.08
N GLY A 279 -0.96 -20.01 -0.26
CA GLY A 279 -0.69 -21.11 -1.19
C GLY A 279 -1.84 -22.11 -1.35
N LYS A 280 -2.96 -21.94 -0.65
CA LYS A 280 -4.19 -22.74 -0.77
C LYS A 280 -5.25 -21.98 -1.56
N SER A 281 -6.21 -22.69 -2.12
CA SER A 281 -7.40 -22.12 -2.78
C SER A 281 -8.63 -22.55 -1.97
N PRO A 282 -8.94 -21.85 -0.86
CA PRO A 282 -10.12 -22.17 -0.05
C PRO A 282 -11.41 -21.86 -0.81
N SER A 283 -12.51 -22.51 -0.44
CA SER A 283 -13.82 -22.11 -0.94
C SER A 283 -14.16 -20.69 -0.46
N TRP A 284 -15.00 -19.97 -1.20
CA TRP A 284 -15.43 -18.63 -0.78
C TRP A 284 -16.14 -18.62 0.57
N ALA A 285 -16.86 -19.70 0.91
CA ALA A 285 -17.51 -19.84 2.21
C ALA A 285 -16.49 -19.87 3.37
N ASP A 286 -15.36 -20.54 3.15
CA ASP A 286 -14.29 -20.69 4.15
C ASP A 286 -13.29 -19.53 4.16
N PHE A 287 -13.48 -18.54 3.27
CA PHE A 287 -12.58 -17.38 3.19
C PHE A 287 -12.71 -16.51 4.44
N PRO A 288 -11.61 -16.21 5.15
CA PRO A 288 -11.67 -15.30 6.28
C PRO A 288 -12.25 -13.94 5.86
N LEU A 289 -13.14 -13.37 6.68
CA LEU A 289 -13.85 -12.14 6.32
C LEU A 289 -12.90 -10.98 5.93
N GLN A 290 -11.77 -10.87 6.64
CA GLN A 290 -10.75 -9.87 6.31
C GLN A 290 -10.13 -10.11 4.93
N GLN A 291 -9.97 -11.36 4.51
CA GLN A 291 -9.48 -11.68 3.16
C GLN A 291 -10.56 -11.45 2.09
N LYS A 292 -11.83 -11.69 2.41
CA LYS A 292 -12.95 -11.29 1.54
C LYS A 292 -12.93 -9.79 1.28
N TRP A 293 -12.66 -9.00 2.31
CA TRP A 293 -12.55 -7.55 2.18
C TRP A 293 -11.50 -7.13 1.15
N PHE A 294 -10.29 -7.70 1.23
CA PHE A 294 -9.23 -7.43 0.23
C PHE A 294 -9.64 -7.91 -1.16
N ALA A 295 -10.21 -9.12 -1.28
CA ALA A 295 -10.62 -9.68 -2.55
C ALA A 295 -11.73 -8.86 -3.23
N VAL A 296 -12.75 -8.43 -2.48
CA VAL A 296 -13.83 -7.60 -3.01
C VAL A 296 -13.34 -6.19 -3.37
N GLY A 297 -12.45 -5.60 -2.56
CA GLY A 297 -11.82 -4.33 -2.87
C GLY A 297 -11.03 -4.38 -4.17
N GLU A 298 -10.24 -5.45 -4.38
CA GLU A 298 -9.51 -5.68 -5.63
C GLU A 298 -10.46 -5.88 -6.81
N THR A 299 -11.51 -6.70 -6.63
CA THR A 299 -12.54 -6.91 -7.67
C THR A 299 -13.22 -5.60 -8.05
N ALA A 300 -13.59 -4.77 -7.08
CA ALA A 300 -14.23 -3.48 -7.32
C ALA A 300 -13.30 -2.52 -8.10
N ALA A 301 -12.00 -2.49 -7.79
CA ALA A 301 -11.02 -1.70 -8.53
C ALA A 301 -10.87 -2.15 -9.99
N HIS A 302 -10.90 -3.47 -10.25
CA HIS A 302 -10.88 -4.01 -11.61
C HIS A 302 -12.20 -3.74 -12.36
N LEU A 303 -13.34 -3.80 -11.68
CA LEU A 303 -14.64 -3.41 -12.26
C LEU A 303 -14.66 -1.93 -12.61
N GLU A 304 -14.11 -1.06 -11.76
CA GLU A 304 -14.01 0.36 -12.06
C GLU A 304 -13.12 0.64 -13.27
N TYR A 305 -12.00 -0.07 -13.39
CA TYR A 305 -11.15 -0.05 -14.59
C TYR A 305 -11.93 -0.39 -15.87
N LEU A 306 -12.81 -1.41 -15.81
CA LEU A 306 -13.65 -1.82 -16.94
C LEU A 306 -14.79 -0.83 -17.20
N LEU A 307 -15.40 -0.25 -16.18
CA LEU A 307 -16.45 0.77 -16.27
C LEU A 307 -15.97 2.02 -17.00
N VAL A 308 -14.80 2.55 -16.62
CA VAL A 308 -14.23 3.77 -17.24
C VAL A 308 -13.90 3.55 -18.73
N ARG A 309 -13.76 2.28 -19.15
CA ARG A 309 -13.46 1.87 -20.54
C ARG A 309 -14.68 1.33 -21.29
N ASP A 310 -15.90 1.55 -20.75
CA ASP A 310 -17.16 1.08 -21.34
C ASP A 310 -17.19 -0.43 -21.65
N ARG A 311 -16.41 -1.23 -20.90
CA ARG A 311 -16.32 -2.67 -21.06
C ARG A 311 -17.31 -3.42 -20.16
N VAL A 312 -17.78 -2.78 -19.10
CA VAL A 312 -18.76 -3.27 -18.14
C VAL A 312 -19.72 -2.13 -17.83
N ARG A 313 -20.96 -2.46 -17.56
CA ARG A 313 -21.99 -1.53 -17.08
C ARG A 313 -22.32 -1.80 -15.62
N ARG A 314 -22.87 -0.81 -14.95
CA ARG A 314 -23.28 -0.90 -13.55
C ARG A 314 -24.66 -0.28 -13.37
N GLU A 315 -25.52 -0.95 -12.62
CA GLU A 315 -26.79 -0.39 -12.14
C GLU A 315 -26.88 -0.50 -10.61
N LEU A 316 -27.68 0.35 -10.00
CA LEU A 316 -28.02 0.27 -8.58
C LEU A 316 -29.33 -0.52 -8.47
N ASP A 317 -29.28 -1.69 -7.83
CA ASP A 317 -30.43 -2.57 -7.63
C ASP A 317 -30.57 -2.90 -6.13
N ASN A 318 -31.71 -2.53 -5.52
CA ASN A 318 -31.97 -2.75 -4.09
C ASN A 318 -30.84 -2.33 -3.13
N GLY A 319 -30.17 -1.22 -3.45
CA GLY A 319 -29.10 -0.66 -2.61
C GLY A 319 -27.72 -1.28 -2.81
N VAL A 320 -27.54 -2.17 -3.80
CA VAL A 320 -26.24 -2.74 -4.18
C VAL A 320 -25.93 -2.48 -5.66
N TYR A 321 -24.66 -2.39 -5.98
CA TYR A 321 -24.22 -2.31 -7.37
C TYR A 321 -24.20 -3.68 -8.02
N ARG A 322 -24.83 -3.79 -9.21
CA ARG A 322 -24.78 -4.96 -10.07
C ARG A 322 -24.08 -4.63 -11.37
N TYR A 323 -23.16 -5.52 -11.74
CA TYR A 323 -22.29 -5.35 -12.90
C TYR A 323 -22.64 -6.36 -13.99
N TYR A 324 -22.59 -5.90 -15.24
CA TYR A 324 -22.89 -6.71 -16.43
C TYR A 324 -22.15 -6.18 -17.67
N ILE A 325 -22.05 -7.01 -18.71
CA ILE A 325 -21.45 -6.67 -20.01
C ILE A 325 -22.53 -6.19 -20.97
#